data_13508c54ea0d0fab54bfa561c87e0bc9
#
_entry.id   13508c54ea0d0fab54bfa561c87e0bc9
#
_cell.length_a   1.000
_cell.length_b   1.000
_cell.length_c   1.000
_cell.angle_alpha   90.00
_cell.angle_beta   90.00
_cell.angle_gamma   90.00
#
_symmetry.space_group_name_H-M   'P 1'
#
loop_
_entity.id
_entity.type
_entity.pdbx_description
1 polymer ?
#
loop_
_entity_poly.entity_id
_entity_poly.type
_entity_poly.pdbx_seq_one_letter_code
_entity_poly.pdbx_strand_id
1 'polypeptide(L)'
;MDGLSLSFGRMDDGGVAENDTWGLKYTMGSLTAGYQQTKVDYDAAASKDQDATHVGISVAVNESLSVSAGRQTVDIDDAADDETNSGVMASYTMGSITLAGGFNEVESAGGTSGKDAEVATLNASFAF
;
A
#
# COMPACT_ATOMS: atom_id res chain seq x y z
N MET A 1 5.54 9.66 20.38
CA MET A 1 6.83 8.96 20.54
C MET A 1 7.40 8.70 19.17
N ASP A 2 8.59 9.17 18.94
CA ASP A 2 9.29 8.98 17.68
C ASP A 2 9.89 7.58 17.64
N GLY A 3 9.78 6.91 16.53
CA GLY A 3 10.24 5.54 16.46
C GLY A 3 10.50 5.07 15.04
N LEU A 4 11.55 4.28 14.92
CA LEU A 4 11.89 3.52 13.73
C LEU A 4 11.60 2.06 14.00
N SER A 5 10.80 1.42 13.16
CA SER A 5 10.59 -0.01 13.20
C SER A 5 10.99 -0.67 11.88
N LEU A 6 11.61 -1.82 12.01
CA LEU A 6 12.04 -2.65 10.89
C LEU A 6 11.37 -4.02 11.03
N SER A 7 10.79 -4.51 9.96
CA SER A 7 10.12 -5.81 9.93
C SER A 7 10.66 -6.66 8.80
N PHE A 8 10.77 -7.96 9.04
CA PHE A 8 11.15 -8.96 8.06
C PHE A 8 10.18 -10.13 8.12
N GLY A 9 9.80 -10.64 6.99
CA GLY A 9 9.04 -11.87 6.85
C GLY A 9 9.56 -12.70 5.69
N ARG A 10 9.65 -13.99 5.88
CA ARG A 10 9.96 -14.94 4.83
C ARG A 10 8.95 -16.07 4.88
N MET A 11 8.43 -16.43 3.72
CA MET A 11 7.56 -17.58 3.55
C MET A 11 8.08 -18.43 2.39
N ASP A 12 8.26 -19.70 2.65
CA ASP A 12 8.64 -20.71 1.66
C ASP A 12 7.47 -21.70 1.53
N ASP A 13 6.92 -21.81 0.33
CA ASP A 13 5.78 -22.67 0.02
C ASP A 13 6.24 -23.99 -0.62
N GLY A 14 7.15 -24.67 0.06
CA GLY A 14 7.50 -26.05 -0.24
C GLY A 14 8.02 -26.34 -1.64
N GLY A 15 8.79 -25.42 -2.23
CA GLY A 15 9.37 -25.57 -3.58
C GLY A 15 8.44 -25.13 -4.70
N VAL A 16 7.44 -24.32 -4.41
CA VAL A 16 6.53 -23.68 -5.39
C VAL A 16 6.87 -22.21 -5.56
N ALA A 17 7.02 -21.49 -4.46
CA ALA A 17 7.38 -20.08 -4.44
C ALA A 17 8.05 -19.69 -3.13
N GLU A 18 9.00 -18.77 -3.20
CA GLU A 18 9.56 -18.08 -2.05
C GLU A 18 9.03 -16.64 -2.00
N ASN A 19 8.67 -16.18 -0.81
CA ASN A 19 8.15 -14.85 -0.59
C ASN A 19 8.97 -14.17 0.51
N ASP A 20 9.71 -13.14 0.14
CA ASP A 20 10.49 -12.32 1.06
C ASP A 20 9.86 -10.94 1.19
N THR A 21 9.57 -10.54 2.42
CA THR A 21 9.01 -9.22 2.71
C THR A 21 9.87 -8.51 3.75
N TRP A 22 10.20 -7.25 3.50
CA TRP A 22 10.78 -6.39 4.50
C TRP A 22 10.11 -5.02 4.48
N GLY A 23 10.07 -4.37 5.62
CA GLY A 23 9.45 -3.07 5.76
C GLY A 23 10.15 -2.18 6.76
N LEU A 24 10.12 -0.90 6.47
CA LEU A 24 10.62 0.17 7.32
C LEU A 24 9.48 1.13 7.62
N LYS A 25 9.27 1.44 8.89
CA LYS A 25 8.27 2.41 9.33
C LYS A 25 8.93 3.41 10.27
N TYR A 26 8.73 4.67 9.99
CA TYR A 26 9.21 5.77 10.83
C TYR A 26 8.05 6.63 11.29
N THR A 27 8.00 6.89 12.59
CA THR A 27 6.98 7.74 13.22
C THR A 27 7.67 8.89 13.95
N MET A 28 7.26 10.11 13.63
CA MET A 28 7.73 11.33 14.26
C MET A 28 6.53 12.23 14.58
N GLY A 29 6.16 12.30 15.85
CA GLY A 29 4.97 13.05 16.28
C GLY A 29 3.70 12.52 15.60
N SER A 30 3.04 13.38 14.85
CA SER A 30 1.82 13.04 14.11
C SER A 30 2.07 12.47 12.71
N LEU A 31 3.33 12.42 12.28
CA LEU A 31 3.73 11.92 10.96
C LEU A 31 4.16 10.46 11.06
N THR A 32 3.65 9.63 10.17
CA THR A 32 4.13 8.26 9.97
C THR A 32 4.43 8.06 8.49
N ALA A 33 5.63 7.58 8.20
CA ALA A 33 6.04 7.19 6.85
C ALA A 33 6.44 5.70 6.85
N GLY A 34 6.08 4.99 5.80
CA GLY A 34 6.38 3.57 5.67
C GLY A 34 6.87 3.22 4.27
N TYR A 35 7.79 2.28 4.24
CA TYR A 35 8.29 1.64 3.02
C TYR A 35 8.26 0.13 3.21
N GLN A 36 7.73 -0.59 2.22
CA GLN A 36 7.69 -2.05 2.24
C GLN A 36 8.02 -2.58 0.86
N GLN A 37 8.83 -3.62 0.83
CA GLN A 37 9.13 -4.37 -0.39
C GLN A 37 8.81 -5.85 -0.16
N THR A 38 8.09 -6.43 -1.12
CA THR A 38 7.78 -7.85 -1.16
C THR A 38 8.29 -8.43 -2.46
N LYS A 39 9.06 -9.50 -2.38
CA LYS A 39 9.58 -10.23 -3.51
C LYS A 39 8.97 -11.63 -3.54
N VAL A 40 8.47 -12.03 -4.68
CA VAL A 40 7.91 -13.38 -4.88
C VAL A 40 8.67 -14.03 -6.03
N ASP A 41 9.44 -15.06 -5.71
CA ASP A 41 10.20 -15.86 -6.68
C ASP A 41 9.48 -17.20 -6.87
N TYR A 42 9.16 -17.54 -8.11
CA TYR A 42 8.52 -18.82 -8.47
C TYR A 42 9.54 -19.81 -9.00
N ASP A 43 9.74 -20.92 -8.30
CA ASP A 43 10.74 -21.93 -8.65
C ASP A 43 10.51 -22.58 -10.02
N ALA A 44 9.26 -22.75 -10.43
CA ALA A 44 8.89 -23.42 -11.69
C ALA A 44 8.72 -22.46 -12.89
N ALA A 45 8.65 -21.14 -12.66
CA ALA A 45 8.36 -20.16 -13.70
C ALA A 45 8.95 -18.80 -13.32
N ALA A 46 10.24 -18.59 -13.51
CA ALA A 46 10.95 -17.34 -13.24
C ALA A 46 10.34 -16.12 -13.95
N SER A 47 9.68 -16.33 -15.10
CA SER A 47 8.93 -15.29 -15.82
C SER A 47 7.69 -14.76 -15.10
N LYS A 48 7.33 -15.34 -13.96
CA LYS A 48 6.21 -14.89 -13.11
C LYS A 48 6.68 -14.26 -11.80
N ASP A 49 7.97 -14.10 -11.61
CA ASP A 49 8.51 -13.42 -10.44
C ASP A 49 7.93 -12.01 -10.33
N GLN A 50 7.65 -11.59 -9.12
CA GLN A 50 7.02 -10.31 -8.85
C GLN A 50 7.78 -9.55 -7.77
N ASP A 51 8.00 -8.27 -8.00
CA ASP A 51 8.50 -7.32 -7.03
C ASP A 51 7.43 -6.27 -6.73
N ALA A 52 6.95 -6.22 -5.50
CA ALA A 52 6.00 -5.21 -5.07
C ALA A 52 6.67 -4.24 -4.10
N THR A 53 6.60 -2.95 -4.42
CA THR A 53 7.10 -1.86 -3.57
C THR A 53 5.93 -1.02 -3.10
N HIS A 54 5.83 -0.81 -1.80
CA HIS A 54 4.80 0.01 -1.17
C HIS A 54 5.43 1.16 -0.39
N VAL A 55 4.99 2.37 -0.67
CA VAL A 55 5.39 3.59 0.04
C VAL A 55 4.13 4.28 0.53
N GLY A 56 4.11 4.67 1.79
CA GLY A 56 2.98 5.37 2.38
C GLY A 56 3.39 6.45 3.36
N ILE A 57 2.57 7.46 3.46
CA ILE A 57 2.70 8.54 4.44
C ILE A 57 1.33 8.82 5.06
N SER A 58 1.31 9.07 6.35
CA SER A 58 0.10 9.40 7.09
C SER A 58 0.40 10.52 8.08
N VAL A 59 -0.51 11.48 8.15
CA VAL A 59 -0.39 12.63 9.06
C VAL A 59 -1.70 12.77 9.84
N ALA A 60 -1.62 12.74 11.16
CA ALA A 60 -2.69 13.19 12.03
C ALA A 60 -2.61 14.73 12.15
N VAL A 61 -3.44 15.43 11.40
CA VAL A 61 -3.45 16.90 11.37
C VAL A 61 -3.88 17.46 12.72
N ASN A 62 -4.86 16.83 13.34
CA ASN A 62 -5.33 17.08 14.70
C ASN A 62 -6.03 15.82 15.24
N GLU A 63 -6.63 15.90 16.44
CA GLU A 63 -7.32 14.77 17.07
C GLU A 63 -8.50 14.22 16.25
N SER A 64 -9.03 15.03 15.33
CA SER A 64 -10.21 14.68 14.54
C SER A 64 -9.91 14.38 13.08
N LEU A 65 -8.82 14.92 12.53
CA LEU A 65 -8.50 14.84 11.10
C LEU A 65 -7.18 14.12 10.86
N SER A 66 -7.22 13.09 10.04
CA SER A 66 -6.04 12.42 9.51
C SER A 66 -6.08 12.37 7.98
N VAL A 67 -4.91 12.45 7.38
CA VAL A 67 -4.73 12.37 5.93
C VAL A 67 -3.63 11.35 5.64
N SER A 68 -3.82 10.52 4.64
CA SER A 68 -2.83 9.54 4.21
C SER A 68 -2.72 9.49 2.69
N ALA A 69 -1.55 9.16 2.21
CA ALA A 69 -1.28 8.89 0.81
C ALA A 69 -0.36 7.69 0.68
N GLY A 70 -0.56 6.89 -0.34
CA GLY A 70 0.26 5.71 -0.59
C GLY A 70 0.39 5.41 -2.07
N ARG A 71 1.47 4.73 -2.42
CA ARG A 71 1.72 4.23 -3.77
C ARG A 71 2.30 2.84 -3.68
N GLN A 72 1.79 1.94 -4.50
CA GLN A 72 2.29 0.58 -4.66
C GLN A 72 2.63 0.36 -6.13
N THR A 73 3.81 -0.16 -6.38
CA THR A 73 4.24 -0.57 -7.72
C THR A 73 4.50 -2.07 -7.70
N VAL A 74 3.91 -2.79 -8.63
CA VAL A 74 4.13 -4.22 -8.82
C VAL A 74 4.80 -4.42 -10.16
N ASP A 75 6.04 -4.84 -10.13
CA ASP A 75 6.82 -5.27 -11.29
C ASP A 75 6.56 -6.78 -11.46
N ILE A 76 6.07 -7.16 -12.63
CA ILE A 76 5.79 -8.55 -12.99
C ILE A 76 6.66 -8.88 -14.20
N ASP A 77 7.54 -9.87 -14.05
CA ASP A 77 8.34 -10.36 -15.17
C ASP A 77 7.43 -10.80 -16.33
N ASP A 78 7.83 -10.54 -17.57
CA ASP A 78 7.04 -10.77 -18.78
C ASP A 78 5.77 -9.91 -18.95
N ALA A 79 5.45 -9.02 -18.02
CA ALA A 79 4.37 -8.05 -18.22
C ALA A 79 4.81 -6.89 -19.13
N ALA A 80 3.85 -6.29 -19.86
CA ALA A 80 4.14 -5.16 -20.74
C ALA A 80 4.56 -3.90 -19.97
N ASP A 81 3.96 -3.69 -18.79
CA ASP A 81 4.21 -2.56 -17.90
C ASP A 81 4.03 -2.97 -16.44
N ASP A 82 4.61 -2.19 -15.53
CA ASP A 82 4.38 -2.35 -14.10
C ASP A 82 2.99 -1.87 -13.72
N GLU A 83 2.33 -2.60 -12.83
CA GLU A 83 1.09 -2.12 -12.23
C GLU A 83 1.40 -1.10 -11.12
N THR A 84 0.81 0.08 -11.21
CA THR A 84 0.94 1.11 -10.18
C THR A 84 -0.41 1.43 -9.58
N ASN A 85 -0.50 1.30 -8.26
CA ASN A 85 -1.65 1.72 -7.46
C ASN A 85 -1.25 2.93 -6.63
N SER A 86 -1.98 4.02 -6.74
CA SER A 86 -1.80 5.20 -5.89
C SER A 86 -3.11 5.65 -5.29
N GLY A 87 -3.05 6.19 -4.08
CA GLY A 87 -4.25 6.63 -3.39
C GLY A 87 -3.98 7.68 -2.35
N VAL A 88 -5.01 8.49 -2.12
CA VAL A 88 -5.07 9.45 -1.01
C VAL A 88 -6.34 9.22 -0.23
N MET A 89 -6.28 9.38 1.08
CA MET A 89 -7.42 9.21 1.97
C MET A 89 -7.41 10.29 3.05
N ALA A 90 -8.59 10.79 3.38
CA ALA A 90 -8.79 11.67 4.53
C ALA A 90 -9.90 11.11 5.41
N SER A 91 -9.72 11.20 6.70
CA SER A 91 -10.71 10.77 7.70
C SER A 91 -10.92 11.89 8.73
N TYR A 92 -12.18 12.21 8.96
CA TYR A 92 -12.58 13.22 9.93
C TYR A 92 -13.59 12.65 10.91
N THR A 93 -13.27 12.75 12.19
CA THR A 93 -14.12 12.25 13.28
C THR A 93 -14.66 13.42 14.10
N MET A 94 -15.98 13.45 14.27
CA MET A 94 -16.69 14.44 15.07
C MET A 94 -17.68 13.72 15.99
N GLY A 95 -17.34 13.62 17.28
CA GLY A 95 -18.13 12.85 18.25
C GLY A 95 -18.20 11.36 17.87
N SER A 96 -19.41 10.86 17.68
CA SER A 96 -19.65 9.47 17.27
C SER A 96 -19.74 9.26 15.76
N ILE A 97 -19.44 10.28 14.98
CA ILE A 97 -19.51 10.24 13.50
C ILE A 97 -18.09 10.31 12.94
N THR A 98 -17.79 9.40 12.05
CA THR A 98 -16.54 9.43 11.26
C THR A 98 -16.89 9.49 9.78
N LEU A 99 -16.34 10.49 9.09
CA LEU A 99 -16.39 10.62 7.65
C LEU A 99 -15.02 10.27 7.08
N ALA A 100 -14.97 9.37 6.13
CA ALA A 100 -13.74 9.01 5.42
C ALA A 100 -13.96 9.06 3.92
N GLY A 101 -13.06 9.70 3.22
CA GLY A 101 -13.08 9.78 1.78
C GLY A 101 -11.72 9.46 1.20
N GLY A 102 -11.70 8.85 0.04
CA GLY A 102 -10.47 8.48 -0.64
C GLY A 102 -10.62 8.47 -2.14
N PHE A 103 -9.50 8.62 -2.80
CA PHE A 103 -9.35 8.51 -4.23
C PHE A 103 -8.21 7.55 -4.53
N ASN A 104 -8.46 6.55 -5.36
CA ASN A 104 -7.47 5.56 -5.78
C ASN A 104 -7.42 5.50 -7.29
N GLU A 105 -6.21 5.39 -7.80
CA GLU A 105 -5.91 5.20 -9.22
C GLU A 105 -5.05 3.95 -9.39
N VAL A 106 -5.39 3.14 -10.36
CA VAL A 106 -4.62 1.97 -10.79
C VAL A 106 -4.20 2.18 -12.23
N GLU A 107 -2.92 2.24 -12.47
CA GLU A 107 -2.32 2.32 -13.81
C GLU A 107 -1.82 0.95 -14.23
N SER A 108 -2.03 0.60 -15.49
CA SER A 108 -1.58 -0.66 -16.10
C SER A 108 -1.97 -1.91 -15.30
N ALA A 109 -3.24 -2.01 -14.94
CA ALA A 109 -3.77 -3.09 -14.10
C ALA A 109 -3.39 -4.48 -14.65
N GLY A 110 -2.78 -5.31 -13.78
CA GLY A 110 -2.28 -6.63 -14.13
C GLY A 110 -1.08 -6.60 -15.09
N GLY A 111 -0.35 -5.48 -15.15
CA GLY A 111 0.79 -5.31 -16.06
C GLY A 111 0.39 -5.09 -17.53
N THR A 112 -0.86 -4.70 -17.77
CA THR A 112 -1.36 -4.39 -19.12
C THR A 112 -1.34 -2.90 -19.38
N SER A 113 -0.56 -2.46 -20.36
CA SER A 113 -0.45 -1.04 -20.72
C SER A 113 -1.80 -0.43 -21.11
N GLY A 114 -2.07 0.76 -20.58
CA GLY A 114 -3.30 1.52 -20.86
C GLY A 114 -4.56 0.98 -20.19
N LYS A 115 -4.44 0.02 -19.28
CA LYS A 115 -5.56 -0.49 -18.48
C LYS A 115 -5.60 0.23 -17.13
N ASP A 116 -6.15 1.43 -17.13
CA ASP A 116 -6.21 2.30 -15.96
C ASP A 116 -7.62 2.31 -15.37
N ALA A 117 -7.70 2.45 -14.06
CA ALA A 117 -8.97 2.57 -13.34
C ALA A 117 -8.85 3.57 -12.19
N GLU A 118 -9.88 4.36 -11.99
CA GLU A 118 -9.98 5.32 -10.89
C GLU A 118 -11.20 5.00 -10.03
N VAL A 119 -11.05 5.07 -8.72
CA VAL A 119 -12.14 4.85 -7.75
C VAL A 119 -12.13 5.94 -6.70
N ALA A 120 -13.25 6.63 -6.56
CA ALA A 120 -13.50 7.55 -5.44
C ALA A 120 -14.47 6.90 -4.46
N THR A 121 -14.16 6.95 -3.17
CA THR A 121 -14.99 6.39 -2.11
C THR A 121 -15.31 7.43 -1.05
N LEU A 122 -16.52 7.37 -0.52
CA LEU A 122 -16.94 8.16 0.64
C LEU A 122 -17.70 7.23 1.59
N ASN A 123 -17.23 7.16 2.83
CA ASN A 123 -17.84 6.37 3.88
C ASN A 123 -18.23 7.26 5.06
N ALA A 124 -19.38 6.98 5.65
CA ALA A 124 -19.80 7.57 6.90
C ALA A 124 -20.10 6.44 7.89
N SER A 125 -19.50 6.49 9.06
CA SER A 125 -19.75 5.53 10.13
C SER A 125 -20.24 6.24 11.39
N PHE A 126 -21.15 5.57 12.09
CA PHE A 126 -21.76 6.07 13.32
C PHE A 126 -21.54 5.05 14.42
N ALA A 127 -21.06 5.51 15.57
CA ALA A 127 -20.95 4.68 16.77
C ALA A 127 -22.16 4.96 17.71
N PHE A 128 -22.76 3.92 18.24
CA PHE A 128 -23.91 4.01 19.15
C PHE A 128 -23.53 3.50 20.53
#